data_ce1d62fdf7b10797c41922e17a982cec
#
_entry.id   ce1d62fdf7b10797c41922e17a982cec
#
_cell.length_a   1.000
_cell.length_b   1.000
_cell.length_c   1.000
_cell.angle_alpha   90.00
_cell.angle_beta   90.00
_cell.angle_gamma   90.00
#
_symmetry.space_group_name_H-M   'P 1'
#
loop_
_entity.id
_entity.type
_entity.pdbx_description
1 polymer ?
#
loop_
_entity_poly.entity_id
_entity_poly.type
_entity_poly.pdbx_seq_one_letter_code
_entity_poly.pdbx_strand_id
1 'polypeptide(L)'
;MTNVTIGVPAERAADEQRVALVPTIVESLVGDGFRVLVEGGAGVAAGYSDEAYREAGAELVGDAAAAHAGATLIARVSPPAADEVASLTAAHTVISLLDPLGDVARTQRLAETGATLFAFEFMPRTTRAQAMDALSSQATVVGYHGVLLAADRAPRLFPLLMTAAGTVKARSVLVLGAGVAGLQAIATARRLGAVVTAFDVRAAVKEQVESLGARFLAIDVAGEEQAGGYATGLDEAQHRLEQEALARACADADIVICTAQIPGARAPELITEEAVRSMRRGSVIVDLAASTGGNCACTVAGEEIDIDGVLVLGPSNPAAAIPGTASDLYATNVRAFVRLIAPGAELAPDWDDEIVAGALIARGGAVVARRVAERLAGTGGTT
;
A
#
# COMPACT_ATOMS: atom_id res chain seq x y z
N MET A 1 -17.44 -31.82 10.72
CA MET A 1 -17.07 -30.39 10.62
C MET A 1 -16.77 -30.13 9.16
N THR A 2 -17.34 -29.09 8.58
CA THR A 2 -17.09 -28.76 7.16
C THR A 2 -15.83 -27.91 7.10
N ASN A 3 -14.85 -28.34 6.28
CA ASN A 3 -13.63 -27.57 6.06
C ASN A 3 -13.97 -26.16 5.52
N VAL A 4 -13.16 -25.16 5.90
CA VAL A 4 -13.29 -23.79 5.42
C VAL A 4 -13.16 -23.75 3.89
N THR A 5 -14.12 -23.12 3.24
CA THR A 5 -14.05 -22.80 1.82
C THR A 5 -13.65 -21.33 1.68
N ILE A 6 -12.59 -21.08 0.91
CA ILE A 6 -12.08 -19.73 0.62
C ILE A 6 -12.59 -19.30 -0.74
N GLY A 7 -13.29 -18.18 -0.82
CA GLY A 7 -13.71 -17.54 -2.07
C GLY A 7 -12.74 -16.44 -2.47
N VAL A 8 -12.35 -16.41 -3.73
CA VAL A 8 -11.46 -15.41 -4.33
C VAL A 8 -12.18 -14.81 -5.54
N PRO A 9 -12.97 -13.75 -5.35
CA PRO A 9 -13.59 -13.04 -6.45
C PRO A 9 -12.55 -12.21 -7.23
N ALA A 10 -12.86 -11.86 -8.47
CA ALA A 10 -12.09 -10.88 -9.23
C ALA A 10 -12.24 -9.48 -8.62
N GLU A 11 -11.19 -8.69 -8.65
CA GLU A 11 -11.23 -7.31 -8.19
C GLU A 11 -12.02 -6.44 -9.18
N ARG A 12 -12.80 -5.48 -8.68
CA ARG A 12 -13.74 -4.66 -9.49
C ARG A 12 -13.28 -3.22 -9.68
N ALA A 13 -12.34 -2.71 -8.87
CA ALA A 13 -11.80 -1.37 -9.06
C ALA A 13 -11.03 -1.30 -10.39
N ALA A 14 -11.26 -0.23 -11.15
CA ALA A 14 -10.74 -0.11 -12.53
C ALA A 14 -9.20 -0.11 -12.60
N ASP A 15 -8.54 0.34 -11.55
CA ASP A 15 -7.09 0.40 -11.43
C ASP A 15 -6.50 -0.75 -10.58
N GLU A 16 -7.31 -1.77 -10.18
CA GLU A 16 -6.84 -2.93 -9.46
C GLU A 16 -6.56 -4.10 -10.41
N GLN A 17 -5.33 -4.56 -10.44
CA GLN A 17 -4.86 -5.66 -11.28
C GLN A 17 -4.33 -6.85 -10.47
N ARG A 18 -4.26 -6.70 -9.14
CA ARG A 18 -3.81 -7.75 -8.25
C ARG A 18 -4.91 -8.79 -8.02
N VAL A 19 -4.53 -9.95 -7.50
CA VAL A 19 -5.43 -10.98 -7.02
C VAL A 19 -5.04 -11.42 -5.61
N ALA A 20 -6.02 -11.75 -4.78
CA ALA A 20 -5.77 -12.04 -3.36
C ALA A 20 -5.00 -13.35 -3.12
N LEU A 21 -5.19 -14.37 -3.96
CA LEU A 21 -4.47 -15.63 -3.91
C LEU A 21 -3.93 -15.97 -5.30
N VAL A 22 -2.66 -16.35 -5.36
CA VAL A 22 -1.99 -16.85 -6.58
C VAL A 22 -1.96 -18.37 -6.59
N PRO A 23 -1.80 -19.04 -7.75
CA PRO A 23 -1.87 -20.51 -7.85
C PRO A 23 -0.98 -21.26 -6.87
N THR A 24 0.27 -20.83 -6.66
CA THR A 24 1.20 -21.46 -5.71
C THR A 24 0.71 -21.43 -4.25
N ILE A 25 0.03 -20.34 -3.88
CA ILE A 25 -0.57 -20.22 -2.54
C ILE A 25 -1.86 -21.02 -2.44
N VAL A 26 -2.65 -21.08 -3.52
CA VAL A 26 -3.83 -21.97 -3.61
C VAL A 26 -3.42 -23.42 -3.41
N GLU A 27 -2.40 -23.92 -4.12
CA GLU A 27 -1.87 -25.27 -3.97
C GLU A 27 -1.48 -25.56 -2.51
N SER A 28 -0.80 -24.60 -1.85
CA SER A 28 -0.43 -24.72 -0.45
C SER A 28 -1.65 -24.81 0.49
N LEU A 29 -2.69 -23.99 0.26
CA LEU A 29 -3.91 -23.98 1.08
C LEU A 29 -4.76 -25.24 0.83
N VAL A 30 -4.85 -25.71 -0.41
CA VAL A 30 -5.49 -27.00 -0.74
C VAL A 30 -4.77 -28.16 -0.04
N GLY A 31 -3.43 -28.13 -0.04
CA GLY A 31 -2.61 -29.10 0.72
C GLY A 31 -2.85 -29.05 2.24
N ASP A 32 -3.21 -27.90 2.79
CA ASP A 32 -3.61 -27.75 4.20
C ASP A 32 -5.06 -28.21 4.48
N GLY A 33 -5.83 -28.60 3.44
CA GLY A 33 -7.20 -29.08 3.56
C GLY A 33 -8.29 -28.04 3.30
N PHE A 34 -7.95 -26.83 2.86
CA PHE A 34 -8.93 -25.81 2.44
C PHE A 34 -9.51 -26.17 1.06
N ARG A 35 -10.78 -25.87 0.87
CA ARG A 35 -11.38 -25.76 -0.46
C ARG A 35 -11.23 -24.32 -0.95
N VAL A 36 -10.83 -24.12 -2.20
CA VAL A 36 -10.62 -22.77 -2.76
C VAL A 36 -11.47 -22.62 -4.03
N LEU A 37 -12.33 -21.59 -4.01
CA LEU A 37 -13.16 -21.16 -5.15
C LEU A 37 -12.55 -19.88 -5.73
N VAL A 38 -12.25 -19.88 -7.02
CA VAL A 38 -11.69 -18.68 -7.69
C VAL A 38 -12.64 -18.29 -8.82
N GLU A 39 -12.99 -17.00 -8.88
CA GLU A 39 -13.76 -16.48 -10.01
C GLU A 39 -12.93 -16.57 -11.28
N GLY A 40 -13.53 -17.08 -12.38
CA GLY A 40 -12.87 -17.17 -13.67
C GLY A 40 -12.31 -15.81 -14.12
N GLY A 41 -11.05 -15.79 -14.53
CA GLY A 41 -10.35 -14.58 -14.93
C GLY A 41 -9.76 -13.73 -13.80
N ALA A 42 -9.99 -14.04 -12.52
CA ALA A 42 -9.54 -13.22 -11.38
C ALA A 42 -8.02 -12.96 -11.38
N GLY A 43 -7.21 -13.93 -11.82
CA GLY A 43 -5.75 -13.79 -11.85
C GLY A 43 -5.16 -13.24 -13.15
N VAL A 44 -5.96 -13.06 -14.19
CA VAL A 44 -5.45 -12.78 -15.56
C VAL A 44 -4.63 -11.49 -15.61
N ALA A 45 -5.09 -10.41 -14.98
CA ALA A 45 -4.37 -9.15 -14.94
C ALA A 45 -3.03 -9.25 -14.19
N ALA A 46 -2.93 -10.17 -13.22
CA ALA A 46 -1.69 -10.46 -12.49
C ALA A 46 -0.78 -11.50 -13.20
N GLY A 47 -1.20 -12.02 -14.36
CA GLY A 47 -0.43 -12.96 -15.16
C GLY A 47 -0.71 -14.44 -14.86
N TYR A 48 -1.79 -14.76 -14.12
CA TYR A 48 -2.17 -16.12 -13.77
C TYR A 48 -3.41 -16.58 -14.55
N SER A 49 -3.27 -17.70 -15.28
CA SER A 49 -4.37 -18.25 -16.06
C SER A 49 -5.34 -19.08 -15.17
N ASP A 50 -6.57 -19.24 -15.63
CA ASP A 50 -7.55 -20.13 -15.02
C ASP A 50 -7.07 -21.56 -14.91
N GLU A 51 -6.28 -22.03 -15.91
CA GLU A 51 -5.72 -23.38 -15.90
C GLU A 51 -4.72 -23.56 -14.75
N ALA A 52 -3.85 -22.55 -14.51
CA ALA A 52 -2.92 -22.61 -13.39
C ALA A 52 -3.64 -22.74 -12.03
N TYR A 53 -4.82 -22.10 -11.88
CA TYR A 53 -5.64 -22.29 -10.67
C TYR A 53 -6.24 -23.68 -10.58
N ARG A 54 -6.73 -24.26 -11.69
CA ARG A 54 -7.23 -25.66 -11.70
C ARG A 54 -6.12 -26.66 -11.34
N GLU A 55 -4.94 -26.49 -11.92
CA GLU A 55 -3.77 -27.34 -11.62
C GLU A 55 -3.36 -27.21 -10.14
N ALA A 56 -3.51 -26.03 -9.54
CA ALA A 56 -3.29 -25.78 -8.11
C ALA A 56 -4.40 -26.37 -7.20
N GLY A 57 -5.46 -26.95 -7.77
CA GLY A 57 -6.55 -27.58 -7.04
C GLY A 57 -7.71 -26.64 -6.69
N ALA A 58 -7.79 -25.42 -7.27
CA ALA A 58 -8.95 -24.56 -7.13
C ALA A 58 -10.12 -25.02 -8.00
N GLU A 59 -11.33 -24.73 -7.52
CA GLU A 59 -12.54 -24.81 -8.32
C GLU A 59 -12.84 -23.43 -8.92
N LEU A 60 -13.02 -23.34 -10.24
CA LEU A 60 -13.43 -22.09 -10.87
C LEU A 60 -14.94 -21.91 -10.80
N VAL A 61 -15.35 -20.69 -10.49
CA VAL A 61 -16.76 -20.27 -10.46
C VAL A 61 -16.99 -19.12 -11.44
N GLY A 62 -18.26 -18.92 -11.82
CA GLY A 62 -18.62 -18.04 -12.92
C GLY A 62 -18.54 -16.55 -12.59
N ASP A 63 -18.75 -16.19 -11.33
CA ASP A 63 -18.83 -14.79 -10.87
C ASP A 63 -18.56 -14.65 -9.37
N ALA A 64 -18.45 -13.40 -8.89
CA ALA A 64 -18.24 -13.10 -7.49
C ALA A 64 -19.37 -13.62 -6.58
N ALA A 65 -20.61 -13.61 -7.05
CA ALA A 65 -21.76 -14.09 -6.27
C ALA A 65 -21.64 -15.60 -5.99
N ALA A 66 -21.20 -16.38 -6.99
CA ALA A 66 -20.91 -17.80 -6.82
C ALA A 66 -19.71 -18.05 -5.91
N ALA A 67 -18.66 -17.21 -5.98
CA ALA A 67 -17.52 -17.27 -5.08
C ALA A 67 -17.94 -17.00 -3.62
N HIS A 68 -18.81 -16.01 -3.40
CA HIS A 68 -19.33 -15.68 -2.07
C HIS A 68 -20.26 -16.79 -1.55
N ALA A 69 -21.26 -17.20 -2.34
CA ALA A 69 -22.28 -18.18 -1.92
C ALA A 69 -21.67 -19.53 -1.50
N GLY A 70 -20.55 -19.91 -2.10
CA GLY A 70 -19.85 -21.17 -1.80
C GLY A 70 -18.81 -21.06 -0.67
N ALA A 71 -18.48 -19.86 -0.21
CA ALA A 71 -17.37 -19.61 0.72
C ALA A 71 -17.85 -19.35 2.15
N THR A 72 -16.96 -19.61 3.12
CA THR A 72 -17.06 -19.11 4.50
C THR A 72 -16.04 -18.01 4.76
N LEU A 73 -14.94 -18.01 4.01
CA LEU A 73 -13.90 -17.00 4.05
C LEU A 73 -13.73 -16.38 2.66
N ILE A 74 -13.75 -15.06 2.56
CA ILE A 74 -13.59 -14.32 1.32
C ILE A 74 -12.28 -13.56 1.39
N ALA A 75 -11.33 -13.88 0.50
CA ALA A 75 -10.05 -13.21 0.40
C ALA A 75 -10.06 -12.23 -0.79
N ARG A 76 -9.76 -10.96 -0.52
CA ARG A 76 -9.72 -9.89 -1.50
C ARG A 76 -8.48 -9.01 -1.31
N VAL A 77 -8.12 -8.28 -2.33
CA VAL A 77 -7.13 -7.19 -2.24
C VAL A 77 -7.82 -5.91 -1.79
N SER A 78 -8.86 -5.50 -2.53
CA SER A 78 -9.64 -4.28 -2.29
C SER A 78 -10.95 -4.58 -1.54
N PRO A 79 -11.61 -3.56 -0.95
CA PRO A 79 -12.91 -3.75 -0.33
C PRO A 79 -13.94 -4.31 -1.31
N PRO A 80 -14.94 -5.09 -0.84
CA PRO A 80 -16.07 -5.50 -1.67
C PRO A 80 -16.74 -4.31 -2.35
N ALA A 81 -17.04 -4.43 -3.63
CA ALA A 81 -17.78 -3.42 -4.38
C ALA A 81 -19.21 -3.25 -3.84
N ALA A 82 -19.85 -2.12 -4.11
CA ALA A 82 -21.15 -1.79 -3.52
C ALA A 82 -22.25 -2.80 -3.89
N ASP A 83 -22.21 -3.37 -5.10
CA ASP A 83 -23.13 -4.39 -5.58
C ASP A 83 -22.85 -5.78 -4.98
N GLU A 84 -21.61 -6.03 -4.53
CA GLU A 84 -21.22 -7.27 -3.87
C GLU A 84 -21.60 -7.31 -2.38
N VAL A 85 -21.77 -6.14 -1.73
CA VAL A 85 -22.12 -6.05 -0.31
C VAL A 85 -23.40 -6.82 0.02
N ALA A 86 -24.39 -6.80 -0.86
CA ALA A 86 -25.66 -7.51 -0.67
C ALA A 86 -25.52 -9.05 -0.61
N SER A 87 -24.44 -9.61 -1.13
CA SER A 87 -24.16 -11.05 -1.08
C SER A 87 -23.46 -11.48 0.21
N LEU A 88 -22.98 -10.53 1.03
CA LEU A 88 -22.33 -10.80 2.31
C LEU A 88 -23.38 -11.07 3.39
N THR A 89 -23.04 -11.97 4.31
CA THR A 89 -23.91 -12.36 5.43
C THR A 89 -23.07 -12.65 6.67
N ALA A 90 -23.72 -12.86 7.81
CA ALA A 90 -23.06 -13.24 9.06
C ALA A 90 -22.27 -14.58 9.00
N ALA A 91 -22.48 -15.38 7.96
CA ALA A 91 -21.71 -16.60 7.73
C ALA A 91 -20.32 -16.34 7.13
N HIS A 92 -20.08 -15.13 6.60
CA HIS A 92 -18.84 -14.80 5.91
C HIS A 92 -17.81 -14.16 6.83
N THR A 93 -16.55 -14.50 6.59
CA THR A 93 -15.38 -13.79 7.09
C THR A 93 -14.66 -13.16 5.89
N VAL A 94 -14.46 -11.84 5.89
CA VAL A 94 -13.79 -11.11 4.82
C VAL A 94 -12.41 -10.67 5.30
N ILE A 95 -11.39 -10.93 4.48
CA ILE A 95 -10.00 -10.51 4.70
C ILE A 95 -9.59 -9.65 3.50
N SER A 96 -9.19 -8.40 3.75
CA SER A 96 -8.76 -7.52 2.66
C SER A 96 -8.02 -6.29 3.19
N LEU A 97 -7.51 -5.46 2.29
CA LEU A 97 -7.26 -4.05 2.54
C LEU A 97 -8.64 -3.36 2.46
N LEU A 98 -9.15 -2.88 3.59
CA LEU A 98 -10.51 -2.32 3.70
C LEU A 98 -10.55 -0.81 3.74
N ASP A 99 -9.41 -0.16 4.00
CA ASP A 99 -9.32 1.28 4.28
C ASP A 99 -10.38 1.77 5.27
N PRO A 100 -10.46 1.15 6.47
CA PRO A 100 -11.58 1.38 7.36
C PRO A 100 -11.59 2.76 8.02
N LEU A 101 -10.48 3.50 7.97
CA LEU A 101 -10.38 4.88 8.44
C LEU A 101 -10.59 5.90 7.32
N GLY A 102 -10.30 5.56 6.07
CA GLY A 102 -10.50 6.45 4.91
C GLY A 102 -11.95 6.50 4.48
N ASP A 103 -12.66 5.35 4.53
CA ASP A 103 -14.09 5.28 4.22
C ASP A 103 -14.87 4.57 5.33
N VAL A 104 -15.14 5.32 6.40
CA VAL A 104 -15.91 4.80 7.56
C VAL A 104 -17.36 4.45 7.20
N ALA A 105 -17.95 5.16 6.23
CA ALA A 105 -19.32 4.89 5.79
C ALA A 105 -19.43 3.54 5.06
N ARG A 106 -18.45 3.20 4.21
CA ARG A 106 -18.35 1.87 3.60
C ARG A 106 -18.14 0.81 4.66
N THR A 107 -17.24 1.06 5.61
CA THR A 107 -16.96 0.13 6.71
C THR A 107 -18.20 -0.16 7.54
N GLN A 108 -19.02 0.85 7.82
CA GLN A 108 -20.29 0.68 8.52
C GLN A 108 -21.27 -0.19 7.72
N ARG A 109 -21.44 0.09 6.41
CA ARG A 109 -22.30 -0.75 5.55
C ARG A 109 -21.85 -2.20 5.48
N LEU A 110 -20.55 -2.44 5.40
CA LEU A 110 -19.99 -3.79 5.44
C LEU A 110 -20.26 -4.47 6.79
N ALA A 111 -20.12 -3.76 7.90
CA ALA A 111 -20.41 -4.31 9.22
C ALA A 111 -21.89 -4.71 9.36
N GLU A 112 -22.83 -3.90 8.83
CA GLU A 112 -24.28 -4.14 8.87
C GLU A 112 -24.72 -5.43 8.17
N THR A 113 -23.89 -6.01 7.28
CA THR A 113 -24.15 -7.34 6.70
C THR A 113 -24.08 -8.48 7.72
N GLY A 114 -23.48 -8.21 8.89
CA GLY A 114 -23.20 -9.21 9.92
C GLY A 114 -21.88 -9.97 9.69
N ALA A 115 -21.22 -9.80 8.56
CA ALA A 115 -19.94 -10.46 8.25
C ALA A 115 -18.85 -10.09 9.25
N THR A 116 -17.93 -11.02 9.50
CA THR A 116 -16.71 -10.73 10.25
C THR A 116 -15.69 -10.11 9.29
N LEU A 117 -15.17 -8.92 9.63
CA LEU A 117 -14.28 -8.15 8.78
C LEU A 117 -12.88 -8.02 9.41
N PHE A 118 -11.86 -8.46 8.68
CA PHE A 118 -10.46 -8.26 9.04
C PHE A 118 -9.78 -7.34 8.02
N ALA A 119 -9.07 -6.32 8.51
CA ALA A 119 -8.31 -5.39 7.67
C ALA A 119 -6.81 -5.52 7.92
N PHE A 120 -6.04 -5.72 6.85
CA PHE A 120 -4.58 -5.79 6.93
C PHE A 120 -3.95 -4.47 7.40
N GLU A 121 -4.62 -3.33 7.22
CA GLU A 121 -4.16 -2.03 7.73
C GLU A 121 -4.12 -1.96 9.26
N PHE A 122 -4.83 -2.87 9.93
CA PHE A 122 -4.91 -2.95 11.38
C PHE A 122 -4.04 -4.07 11.96
N MET A 123 -3.23 -4.76 11.13
CA MET A 123 -2.25 -5.72 11.64
C MET A 123 -1.32 -5.06 12.66
N PRO A 124 -1.15 -5.62 13.87
CA PRO A 124 -0.21 -5.09 14.85
C PRO A 124 1.24 -5.20 14.35
N ARG A 125 2.06 -4.22 14.68
CA ARG A 125 3.47 -4.18 14.28
C ARG A 125 4.35 -4.96 15.24
N THR A 126 4.12 -6.27 15.33
CA THR A 126 4.90 -7.19 16.17
C THR A 126 5.68 -8.16 15.29
N THR A 127 6.75 -8.74 15.82
CA THR A 127 7.58 -9.72 15.09
C THR A 127 6.74 -10.91 14.61
N ARG A 128 5.74 -11.34 15.39
CA ARG A 128 4.85 -12.46 15.05
C ARG A 128 3.92 -12.14 13.88
N ALA A 129 3.54 -10.86 13.72
CA ALA A 129 2.65 -10.41 12.65
C ALA A 129 3.38 -10.07 11.34
N GLN A 130 4.72 -10.05 11.30
CA GLN A 130 5.49 -9.65 10.11
C GLN A 130 5.11 -10.41 8.83
N ALA A 131 4.84 -11.71 8.94
CA ALA A 131 4.40 -12.51 7.79
C ALA A 131 3.02 -12.11 7.23
N MET A 132 2.24 -11.35 8.00
CA MET A 132 0.88 -10.88 7.69
C MET A 132 0.85 -9.38 7.37
N ASP A 133 2.01 -8.69 7.38
CA ASP A 133 2.10 -7.25 7.12
C ASP A 133 2.02 -6.95 5.62
N ALA A 134 0.77 -6.92 5.12
CA ALA A 134 0.49 -6.61 3.73
C ALA A 134 0.80 -5.15 3.38
N LEU A 135 0.74 -4.22 4.34
CA LEU A 135 1.13 -2.82 4.08
C LEU A 135 2.61 -2.73 3.71
N SER A 136 3.49 -3.41 4.45
CA SER A 136 4.93 -3.41 4.16
C SER A 136 5.26 -4.14 2.86
N SER A 137 4.62 -5.28 2.58
CA SER A 137 4.83 -6.01 1.35
C SER A 137 4.43 -5.20 0.12
N GLN A 138 3.28 -4.53 0.15
CA GLN A 138 2.82 -3.68 -0.94
C GLN A 138 3.64 -2.38 -1.04
N ALA A 139 4.03 -1.76 0.07
CA ALA A 139 4.90 -0.59 0.07
C ALA A 139 6.26 -0.85 -0.61
N THR A 140 6.79 -2.08 -0.51
CA THR A 140 8.01 -2.48 -1.24
C THR A 140 7.80 -2.38 -2.75
N VAL A 141 6.68 -2.88 -3.28
CA VAL A 141 6.34 -2.80 -4.71
C VAL A 141 6.15 -1.35 -5.13
N VAL A 142 5.43 -0.56 -4.32
CA VAL A 142 5.20 0.88 -4.54
C VAL A 142 6.51 1.65 -4.67
N GLY A 143 7.45 1.48 -3.72
CA GLY A 143 8.74 2.16 -3.76
C GLY A 143 9.60 1.78 -4.97
N TYR A 144 9.57 0.51 -5.37
CA TYR A 144 10.24 0.04 -6.59
C TYR A 144 9.62 0.67 -7.84
N HIS A 145 8.30 0.57 -7.98
CA HIS A 145 7.58 1.09 -9.15
C HIS A 145 7.74 2.60 -9.30
N GLY A 146 7.65 3.37 -8.21
CA GLY A 146 7.78 4.83 -8.25
C GLY A 146 9.10 5.30 -8.88
N VAL A 147 10.21 4.60 -8.61
CA VAL A 147 11.49 4.92 -9.24
C VAL A 147 11.52 4.54 -10.71
N LEU A 148 10.94 3.40 -11.09
CA LEU A 148 10.85 3.00 -12.50
C LEU A 148 9.97 3.96 -13.30
N LEU A 149 8.85 4.41 -12.72
CA LEU A 149 7.98 5.41 -13.33
C LEU A 149 8.71 6.73 -13.54
N ALA A 150 9.47 7.19 -12.54
CA ALA A 150 10.33 8.37 -12.70
C ALA A 150 11.39 8.18 -13.80
N ALA A 151 11.99 6.99 -13.87
CA ALA A 151 13.03 6.70 -14.87
C ALA A 151 12.47 6.67 -16.30
N ASP A 152 11.24 6.15 -16.48
CA ASP A 152 10.55 6.12 -17.78
C ASP A 152 10.16 7.52 -18.26
N ARG A 153 9.77 8.40 -17.35
CA ARG A 153 9.35 9.78 -17.66
C ARG A 153 10.51 10.78 -17.72
N ALA A 154 11.66 10.47 -17.09
CA ALA A 154 12.80 11.38 -17.07
C ALA A 154 13.42 11.52 -18.46
N PRO A 155 13.71 12.76 -18.92
CA PRO A 155 14.29 12.97 -20.26
C PRO A 155 15.77 12.59 -20.33
N ARG A 156 16.37 12.09 -19.27
CA ARG A 156 17.79 11.78 -19.17
C ARG A 156 18.05 10.50 -18.36
N LEU A 157 19.15 9.82 -18.66
CA LEU A 157 19.57 8.59 -17.99
C LEU A 157 19.89 8.79 -16.51
N PHE A 158 19.65 7.80 -15.70
CA PHE A 158 19.94 7.81 -14.26
C PHE A 158 21.43 7.69 -13.94
N PRO A 159 22.21 6.76 -14.57
CA PRO A 159 23.58 6.53 -14.16
C PRO A 159 24.56 7.56 -14.72
N LEU A 160 25.72 7.65 -14.08
CA LEU A 160 26.92 8.17 -14.71
C LEU A 160 27.31 7.28 -15.87
N LEU A 161 27.46 7.85 -17.05
CA LEU A 161 27.90 7.12 -18.25
C LEU A 161 29.00 7.89 -18.95
N MET A 162 30.08 7.22 -19.28
CA MET A 162 31.16 7.77 -20.10
C MET A 162 31.19 7.04 -21.43
N THR A 163 31.13 7.81 -22.53
CA THR A 163 31.19 7.30 -23.90
C THR A 163 32.16 8.13 -24.72
N ALA A 164 32.48 7.66 -25.94
CA ALA A 164 33.25 8.46 -26.91
C ALA A 164 32.57 9.79 -27.26
N ALA A 165 31.24 9.88 -27.12
CA ALA A 165 30.45 11.09 -27.36
C ALA A 165 30.42 12.06 -26.15
N GLY A 166 30.99 11.69 -25.02
CA GLY A 166 31.04 12.51 -23.81
C GLY A 166 30.56 11.81 -22.54
N THR A 167 30.46 12.60 -21.48
CA THR A 167 30.05 12.14 -20.12
C THR A 167 28.63 12.57 -19.81
N VAL A 168 27.78 11.61 -19.45
CA VAL A 168 26.45 11.84 -18.86
C VAL A 168 26.59 11.79 -17.34
N LYS A 169 26.19 12.87 -16.64
CA LYS A 169 26.22 12.92 -15.18
C LYS A 169 25.09 12.08 -14.60
N ALA A 170 25.36 11.41 -13.47
CA ALA A 170 24.33 10.73 -12.72
C ALA A 170 23.22 11.71 -12.27
N ARG A 171 21.98 11.23 -12.25
CA ARG A 171 20.83 12.02 -11.74
C ARG A 171 20.86 12.10 -10.22
N SER A 172 20.46 13.28 -9.72
CA SER A 172 20.17 13.50 -8.32
C SER A 172 18.72 13.10 -8.05
N VAL A 173 18.53 12.17 -7.11
CA VAL A 173 17.21 11.72 -6.64
C VAL A 173 17.03 12.11 -5.19
N LEU A 174 15.96 12.83 -4.88
CA LEU A 174 15.50 13.13 -3.53
C LEU A 174 14.33 12.20 -3.17
N VAL A 175 14.44 11.49 -2.05
CA VAL A 175 13.34 10.66 -1.53
C VAL A 175 12.79 11.30 -0.27
N LEU A 176 11.50 11.61 -0.25
CA LEU A 176 10.80 12.18 0.89
C LEU A 176 9.98 11.10 1.60
N GLY A 177 10.37 10.80 2.83
CA GLY A 177 9.92 9.64 3.60
C GLY A 177 10.87 8.44 3.44
N ALA A 178 11.33 7.89 4.55
CA ALA A 178 12.21 6.71 4.62
C ALA A 178 11.53 5.53 5.35
N GLY A 179 10.22 5.34 5.11
CA GLY A 179 9.50 4.12 5.44
C GLY A 179 9.86 3.00 4.45
N VAL A 180 9.09 1.89 4.48
CA VAL A 180 9.36 0.72 3.60
C VAL A 180 9.41 1.13 2.12
N ALA A 181 8.43 1.91 1.64
CA ALA A 181 8.41 2.40 0.26
C ALA A 181 9.63 3.29 -0.05
N GLY A 182 9.96 4.23 0.86
CA GLY A 182 11.10 5.13 0.68
C GLY A 182 12.44 4.41 0.67
N LEU A 183 12.67 3.48 1.60
CA LEU A 183 13.89 2.67 1.64
C LEU A 183 14.03 1.82 0.36
N GLN A 184 12.93 1.24 -0.12
CA GLN A 184 12.96 0.51 -1.39
C GLN A 184 13.21 1.45 -2.58
N ALA A 185 12.63 2.66 -2.60
CA ALA A 185 12.90 3.66 -3.63
C ALA A 185 14.38 4.07 -3.62
N ILE A 186 14.98 4.31 -2.45
CA ILE A 186 16.42 4.58 -2.28
C ILE A 186 17.24 3.45 -2.89
N ALA A 187 16.97 2.20 -2.50
CA ALA A 187 17.70 1.04 -3.01
C ALA A 187 17.57 0.89 -4.52
N THR A 188 16.38 1.12 -5.09
CA THR A 188 16.12 1.01 -6.52
C THR A 188 16.82 2.13 -7.31
N ALA A 189 16.71 3.39 -6.88
CA ALA A 189 17.36 4.53 -7.51
C ALA A 189 18.89 4.38 -7.49
N ARG A 190 19.45 3.88 -6.40
CA ARG A 190 20.88 3.56 -6.28
C ARG A 190 21.31 2.47 -7.26
N ARG A 191 20.52 1.40 -7.42
CA ARG A 191 20.78 0.33 -8.41
C ARG A 191 20.75 0.85 -9.84
N LEU A 192 19.90 1.84 -10.14
CA LEU A 192 19.88 2.53 -11.43
C LEU A 192 21.05 3.52 -11.61
N GLY A 193 21.91 3.70 -10.60
CA GLY A 193 23.12 4.53 -10.67
C GLY A 193 22.91 6.00 -10.32
N ALA A 194 21.78 6.35 -9.70
CA ALA A 194 21.53 7.70 -9.22
C ALA A 194 22.36 8.06 -7.97
N VAL A 195 22.56 9.36 -7.75
CA VAL A 195 23.01 9.91 -6.47
C VAL A 195 21.79 10.23 -5.64
N VAL A 196 21.61 9.50 -4.53
CA VAL A 196 20.36 9.58 -3.73
C VAL A 196 20.59 10.35 -2.44
N THR A 197 19.67 11.28 -2.16
CA THR A 197 19.51 11.94 -0.88
C THR A 197 18.10 11.60 -0.36
N ALA A 198 17.94 11.35 0.93
CA ALA A 198 16.64 11.08 1.52
C ALA A 198 16.38 11.94 2.75
N PHE A 199 15.14 12.30 2.95
CA PHE A 199 14.64 13.01 4.13
C PHE A 199 13.57 12.19 4.83
N ASP A 200 13.61 12.18 6.14
CA ASP A 200 12.53 11.72 7.03
C ASP A 200 12.59 12.52 8.32
N VAL A 201 11.43 12.83 8.90
CA VAL A 201 11.35 13.55 10.17
C VAL A 201 11.87 12.73 11.35
N ARG A 202 11.93 11.41 11.22
CA ARG A 202 12.46 10.48 12.22
C ARG A 202 13.96 10.33 12.07
N ALA A 203 14.73 10.88 13.00
CA ALA A 203 16.20 10.72 13.01
C ALA A 203 16.65 9.25 13.09
N ALA A 204 15.85 8.38 13.68
CA ALA A 204 16.13 6.96 13.84
C ALA A 204 16.32 6.19 12.52
N VAL A 205 15.77 6.67 11.39
CA VAL A 205 15.93 6.02 10.08
C VAL A 205 17.22 6.39 9.35
N LYS A 206 18.01 7.33 9.88
CA LYS A 206 19.26 7.81 9.26
C LYS A 206 20.22 6.66 8.93
N GLU A 207 20.47 5.78 9.88
CA GLU A 207 21.39 4.65 9.69
C GLU A 207 20.89 3.71 8.57
N GLN A 208 19.57 3.51 8.46
CA GLN A 208 18.99 2.69 7.41
C GLN A 208 19.20 3.32 6.02
N VAL A 209 19.01 4.63 5.91
CA VAL A 209 19.25 5.39 4.67
C VAL A 209 20.73 5.32 4.27
N GLU A 210 21.64 5.57 5.22
CA GLU A 210 23.08 5.55 4.96
C GLU A 210 23.60 4.15 4.63
N SER A 211 23.04 3.09 5.24
CA SER A 211 23.39 1.70 4.93
C SER A 211 23.03 1.31 3.48
N LEU A 212 22.04 1.97 2.87
CA LEU A 212 21.71 1.81 1.46
C LEU A 212 22.60 2.65 0.52
N GLY A 213 23.56 3.38 1.08
CA GLY A 213 24.51 4.22 0.33
C GLY A 213 23.91 5.55 -0.13
N ALA A 214 22.81 6.00 0.45
CA ALA A 214 22.24 7.31 0.25
C ALA A 214 22.70 8.30 1.32
N ARG A 215 22.59 9.60 1.05
CA ARG A 215 22.84 10.65 2.03
C ARG A 215 21.54 10.99 2.76
N PHE A 216 21.59 11.07 4.07
CA PHE A 216 20.48 11.58 4.87
C PHE A 216 20.51 13.10 4.91
N LEU A 217 19.42 13.76 4.53
CA LEU A 217 19.23 15.19 4.67
C LEU A 217 18.77 15.49 6.09
N ALA A 218 19.72 15.89 6.94
CA ALA A 218 19.40 16.34 8.28
C ALA A 218 18.84 17.76 8.21
N ILE A 219 17.62 17.95 8.68
CA ILE A 219 17.02 19.26 8.95
C ILE A 219 16.91 19.35 10.47
N ASP A 220 17.37 20.44 11.05
CA ASP A 220 17.43 20.62 12.51
C ASP A 220 16.03 20.96 13.09
N VAL A 221 15.09 20.05 12.85
CA VAL A 221 13.71 20.08 13.36
C VAL A 221 13.50 18.79 14.14
N ALA A 222 13.45 18.87 15.47
CA ALA A 222 13.23 17.74 16.34
C ALA A 222 11.73 17.34 16.30
N GLY A 223 11.38 16.35 15.47
CA GLY A 223 10.11 15.64 15.58
C GLY A 223 10.25 14.47 16.56
N GLU A 224 9.31 14.31 17.50
CA GLU A 224 9.24 13.13 18.37
C GLU A 224 8.52 11.97 17.68
N GLU A 225 9.00 10.76 17.88
CA GLU A 225 8.40 9.53 17.31
C GLU A 225 7.25 9.05 18.20
N GLN A 226 6.05 8.91 17.63
CA GLN A 226 4.92 8.27 18.34
C GLN A 226 5.06 6.74 18.37
N ALA A 227 4.43 6.11 19.37
CA ALA A 227 4.29 4.67 19.44
C ALA A 227 3.62 4.14 18.16
N GLY A 228 4.36 3.36 17.36
CA GLY A 228 3.94 2.89 16.03
C GLY A 228 4.79 3.42 14.86
N GLY A 229 5.83 4.22 15.10
CA GLY A 229 6.80 4.66 14.09
C GLY A 229 6.32 5.80 13.19
N TYR A 230 5.36 6.62 13.65
CA TYR A 230 4.90 7.84 12.97
C TYR A 230 5.34 9.09 13.73
N ALA A 231 5.65 10.18 13.01
CA ALA A 231 6.11 11.44 13.58
C ALA A 231 4.97 12.26 14.21
N THR A 232 5.28 13.02 15.27
CA THR A 232 4.41 14.07 15.81
C THR A 232 4.47 15.32 14.94
N GLY A 233 3.40 16.14 14.96
CA GLY A 233 3.36 17.43 14.27
C GLY A 233 4.46 18.38 14.79
N LEU A 234 5.05 19.15 13.87
CA LEU A 234 6.02 20.21 14.15
C LEU A 234 5.29 21.50 14.56
N ASP A 235 5.97 22.39 15.31
CA ASP A 235 5.47 23.74 15.48
C ASP A 235 5.63 24.59 14.19
N GLU A 236 4.97 25.75 14.11
CA GLU A 236 4.98 26.57 12.89
C GLU A 236 6.37 27.05 12.45
N ALA A 237 7.30 27.26 13.39
CA ALA A 237 8.65 27.69 13.09
C ALA A 237 9.49 26.54 12.54
N GLN A 238 9.36 25.36 13.15
CA GLN A 238 9.99 24.12 12.70
C GLN A 238 9.48 23.73 11.32
N HIS A 239 8.16 23.84 11.07
CA HIS A 239 7.56 23.53 9.78
C HIS A 239 8.07 24.45 8.66
N ARG A 240 8.25 25.76 8.93
CA ARG A 240 8.86 26.68 7.95
C ARG A 240 10.32 26.31 7.62
N LEU A 241 11.13 26.00 8.63
CA LEU A 241 12.53 25.58 8.41
C LEU A 241 12.61 24.30 7.59
N GLU A 242 11.71 23.35 7.85
CA GLU A 242 11.58 22.13 7.07
C GLU A 242 11.24 22.44 5.61
N GLN A 243 10.20 23.23 5.36
CA GLN A 243 9.77 23.61 4.00
C GLN A 243 10.87 24.33 3.22
N GLU A 244 11.59 25.28 3.85
CA GLU A 244 12.70 25.97 3.21
C GLU A 244 13.86 25.03 2.86
N ALA A 245 14.18 24.09 3.74
CA ALA A 245 15.23 23.11 3.48
C ALA A 245 14.83 22.13 2.38
N LEU A 246 13.57 21.67 2.37
CA LEU A 246 13.03 20.80 1.34
C LEU A 246 12.94 21.53 -0.02
N ALA A 247 12.53 22.80 -0.06
CA ALA A 247 12.51 23.59 -1.28
C ALA A 247 13.91 23.69 -1.91
N ARG A 248 14.95 23.95 -1.11
CA ARG A 248 16.34 23.94 -1.59
C ARG A 248 16.76 22.57 -2.11
N ALA A 249 16.41 21.49 -1.41
CA ALA A 249 16.73 20.14 -1.84
C ALA A 249 16.00 19.74 -3.14
N CYS A 250 14.75 20.17 -3.32
CA CYS A 250 13.98 19.99 -4.55
C CYS A 250 14.61 20.76 -5.74
N ALA A 251 15.04 22.00 -5.55
CA ALA A 251 15.69 22.81 -6.60
C ALA A 251 16.99 22.16 -7.13
N ASP A 252 17.68 21.41 -6.27
CA ASP A 252 18.91 20.67 -6.63
C ASP A 252 18.64 19.27 -7.20
N ALA A 253 17.42 18.74 -7.03
CA ALA A 253 17.07 17.41 -7.48
C ALA A 253 16.65 17.39 -8.97
N ASP A 254 17.01 16.31 -9.67
CA ASP A 254 16.45 16.00 -10.99
C ASP A 254 15.15 15.21 -10.85
N ILE A 255 15.03 14.42 -9.77
CA ILE A 255 13.89 13.55 -9.50
C ILE A 255 13.54 13.62 -8.02
N VAL A 256 12.25 13.69 -7.70
CA VAL A 256 11.73 13.58 -6.33
C VAL A 256 10.75 12.42 -6.25
N ILE A 257 10.93 11.56 -5.25
CA ILE A 257 10.01 10.46 -4.93
C ILE A 257 9.40 10.73 -3.56
N CYS A 258 8.10 10.98 -3.52
CA CYS A 258 7.36 11.24 -2.28
C CYS A 258 6.71 9.97 -1.79
N THR A 259 6.93 9.62 -0.51
CA THR A 259 6.41 8.39 0.11
C THR A 259 5.86 8.62 1.52
N ALA A 260 5.77 9.87 1.98
CA ALA A 260 5.34 10.19 3.33
C ALA A 260 3.82 10.02 3.47
N GLN A 261 3.39 9.06 4.27
CA GLN A 261 1.97 8.77 4.51
C GLN A 261 1.70 8.66 6.02
N ILE A 262 0.51 9.07 6.42
CA ILE A 262 0.00 8.92 7.79
C ILE A 262 -1.26 8.05 7.70
N PRO A 263 -1.29 6.85 8.33
CA PRO A 263 -2.45 5.96 8.25
C PRO A 263 -3.74 6.60 8.72
N GLY A 264 -4.76 6.58 7.85
CA GLY A 264 -6.08 7.12 8.14
C GLY A 264 -6.15 8.65 8.19
N ALA A 265 -5.12 9.36 7.71
CA ALA A 265 -5.09 10.81 7.60
C ALA A 265 -4.61 11.25 6.22
N ARG A 266 -4.85 12.52 5.89
CA ARG A 266 -4.27 13.14 4.70
C ARG A 266 -2.75 13.12 4.79
N ALA A 267 -2.07 12.86 3.67
CA ALA A 267 -0.62 12.94 3.57
C ALA A 267 -0.13 14.36 3.89
N PRO A 268 1.03 14.52 4.55
CA PRO A 268 1.60 15.85 4.82
C PRO A 268 2.05 16.50 3.50
N GLU A 269 1.77 17.78 3.34
CA GLU A 269 2.31 18.56 2.25
C GLU A 269 3.77 18.94 2.55
N LEU A 270 4.69 18.40 1.75
CA LEU A 270 6.14 18.60 1.90
C LEU A 270 6.73 19.48 0.80
N ILE A 271 6.08 19.54 -0.36
CA ILE A 271 6.52 20.28 -1.54
C ILE A 271 5.44 21.28 -1.93
N THR A 272 5.73 22.56 -1.73
CA THR A 272 4.84 23.65 -2.16
C THR A 272 4.90 23.85 -3.68
N GLU A 273 3.92 24.52 -4.26
CA GLU A 273 3.93 24.89 -5.68
C GLU A 273 5.18 25.75 -6.04
N GLU A 274 5.62 26.64 -5.14
CA GLU A 274 6.84 27.43 -5.33
C GLU A 274 8.09 26.55 -5.41
N ALA A 275 8.16 25.50 -4.58
CA ALA A 275 9.26 24.54 -4.61
C ALA A 275 9.28 23.78 -5.95
N VAL A 276 8.10 23.36 -6.48
CA VAL A 276 7.99 22.74 -7.81
C VAL A 276 8.52 23.69 -8.89
N ARG A 277 8.06 24.94 -8.90
CA ARG A 277 8.48 25.95 -9.89
C ARG A 277 9.98 26.31 -9.81
N SER A 278 10.62 26.08 -8.67
CA SER A 278 12.06 26.30 -8.48
C SER A 278 12.93 25.18 -9.07
N MET A 279 12.34 24.02 -9.38
CA MET A 279 13.05 22.87 -9.95
C MET A 279 13.46 23.14 -11.42
N ARG A 280 14.45 22.38 -11.87
CA ARG A 280 14.92 22.50 -13.26
C ARG A 280 13.88 21.92 -14.24
N ARG A 281 13.71 22.55 -15.38
CA ARG A 281 12.90 21.98 -16.47
C ARG A 281 13.41 20.58 -16.86
N GLY A 282 12.47 19.65 -17.00
CA GLY A 282 12.75 18.25 -17.21
C GLY A 282 12.99 17.45 -15.91
N SER A 283 12.76 18.05 -14.75
CA SER A 283 12.67 17.33 -13.49
C SER A 283 11.33 16.57 -13.38
N VAL A 284 11.33 15.51 -12.58
CA VAL A 284 10.16 14.64 -12.39
C VAL A 284 9.89 14.48 -10.89
N ILE A 285 8.65 14.66 -10.48
CA ILE A 285 8.15 14.33 -9.15
C ILE A 285 7.21 13.14 -9.28
N VAL A 286 7.42 12.08 -8.52
CA VAL A 286 6.48 10.97 -8.38
C VAL A 286 5.94 10.98 -6.96
N ASP A 287 4.67 11.28 -6.81
CA ASP A 287 4.00 11.36 -5.53
C ASP A 287 3.21 10.07 -5.25
N LEU A 288 3.83 9.16 -4.52
CA LEU A 288 3.25 7.87 -4.15
C LEU A 288 2.22 7.98 -3.01
N ALA A 289 2.04 9.18 -2.46
CA ALA A 289 0.99 9.49 -1.50
C ALA A 289 -0.26 10.12 -2.14
N ALA A 290 -0.34 10.19 -3.46
CA ALA A 290 -1.40 10.87 -4.21
C ALA A 290 -2.81 10.46 -3.78
N SER A 291 -3.06 9.16 -3.56
CA SER A 291 -4.35 8.62 -3.13
C SER A 291 -4.82 9.13 -1.75
N THR A 292 -3.90 9.64 -0.93
CA THR A 292 -4.19 10.20 0.40
C THR A 292 -4.02 11.72 0.47
N GLY A 293 -4.03 12.39 -0.68
CA GLY A 293 -3.97 13.85 -0.81
C GLY A 293 -2.62 14.41 -1.25
N GLY A 294 -1.60 13.55 -1.40
CA GLY A 294 -0.28 13.90 -1.93
C GLY A 294 0.65 14.62 -0.95
N ASN A 295 1.96 14.47 -1.20
CA ASN A 295 2.99 15.26 -0.52
C ASN A 295 3.39 16.52 -1.29
N CYS A 296 2.99 16.64 -2.55
CA CYS A 296 3.24 17.80 -3.40
C CYS A 296 1.92 18.55 -3.64
N ALA A 297 1.92 19.86 -3.43
CA ALA A 297 0.76 20.72 -3.62
C ALA A 297 0.17 20.65 -5.05
N CYS A 298 0.99 20.30 -6.05
CA CYS A 298 0.57 20.18 -7.45
C CYS A 298 0.09 18.77 -7.83
N THR A 299 0.05 17.83 -6.89
CA THR A 299 -0.35 16.44 -7.18
C THR A 299 -1.86 16.33 -7.38
N VAL A 300 -2.26 15.67 -8.46
CA VAL A 300 -3.62 15.19 -8.68
C VAL A 300 -3.59 13.67 -8.82
N ALA A 301 -4.38 12.98 -8.01
CA ALA A 301 -4.41 11.52 -8.04
C ALA A 301 -4.91 10.99 -9.38
N GLY A 302 -4.17 10.04 -9.96
CA GLY A 302 -4.45 9.45 -11.27
C GLY A 302 -3.96 10.28 -12.47
N GLU A 303 -3.33 11.45 -12.25
CA GLU A 303 -2.92 12.34 -13.34
C GLU A 303 -1.42 12.58 -13.42
N GLU A 304 -0.98 13.00 -14.60
CA GLU A 304 0.36 13.54 -14.91
C GLU A 304 0.21 15.02 -15.27
N ILE A 305 0.86 15.91 -14.55
CA ILE A 305 0.71 17.36 -14.70
C ILE A 305 2.08 17.99 -14.97
N ASP A 306 2.18 18.84 -15.99
CA ASP A 306 3.37 19.66 -16.27
C ASP A 306 3.24 21.05 -15.64
N ILE A 307 4.16 21.38 -14.75
CA ILE A 307 4.28 22.69 -14.11
C ILE A 307 5.57 23.35 -14.60
N ASP A 308 5.46 24.21 -15.59
CA ASP A 308 6.60 24.96 -16.19
C ASP A 308 7.75 24.04 -16.66
N GLY A 309 7.43 22.82 -17.11
CA GLY A 309 8.39 21.80 -17.56
C GLY A 309 8.91 20.90 -16.44
N VAL A 310 8.32 20.92 -15.26
CA VAL A 310 8.47 19.91 -14.21
C VAL A 310 7.26 19.00 -14.25
N LEU A 311 7.48 17.69 -14.45
CA LEU A 311 6.42 16.71 -14.54
C LEU A 311 6.08 16.16 -13.14
N VAL A 312 4.82 16.30 -12.73
CA VAL A 312 4.30 15.77 -11.44
C VAL A 312 3.38 14.60 -11.75
N LEU A 313 3.72 13.43 -11.20
CA LEU A 313 3.00 12.17 -11.39
C LEU A 313 2.33 11.76 -10.09
N GLY A 314 1.00 11.58 -10.12
CA GLY A 314 0.20 11.17 -8.96
C GLY A 314 -0.46 9.79 -9.18
N PRO A 315 0.29 8.66 -9.22
CA PRO A 315 -0.32 7.36 -9.48
C PRO A 315 -1.36 7.00 -8.39
N SER A 316 -2.56 6.57 -8.80
CA SER A 316 -3.66 6.24 -7.89
C SER A 316 -3.44 4.91 -7.16
N ASN A 317 -2.95 3.89 -7.87
CA ASN A 317 -2.69 2.55 -7.33
C ASN A 317 -1.33 1.99 -7.78
N PRO A 318 -0.22 2.55 -7.27
CA PRO A 318 1.12 2.17 -7.74
C PRO A 318 1.50 0.71 -7.43
N ALA A 319 0.88 0.06 -6.47
CA ALA A 319 1.12 -1.36 -6.18
C ALA A 319 0.56 -2.26 -7.30
N ALA A 320 -0.60 -1.90 -7.87
CA ALA A 320 -1.25 -2.66 -8.93
C ALA A 320 -0.52 -2.56 -10.29
N ALA A 321 0.39 -1.62 -10.45
CA ALA A 321 1.18 -1.49 -11.68
C ALA A 321 2.21 -2.62 -11.89
N ILE A 322 2.52 -3.40 -10.85
CA ILE A 322 3.35 -4.61 -10.93
C ILE A 322 2.55 -5.77 -10.31
N PRO A 323 1.43 -6.16 -10.95
CA PRO A 323 0.40 -6.97 -10.29
C PRO A 323 0.87 -8.38 -9.93
N GLY A 324 1.75 -9.00 -10.72
CA GLY A 324 2.27 -10.34 -10.45
C GLY A 324 3.00 -10.40 -9.11
N THR A 325 4.08 -9.62 -8.95
CA THR A 325 4.85 -9.60 -7.69
C THR A 325 4.02 -9.09 -6.52
N ALA A 326 3.17 -8.07 -6.75
CA ALA A 326 2.31 -7.55 -5.69
C ALA A 326 1.33 -8.61 -5.19
N SER A 327 0.75 -9.42 -6.09
CA SER A 327 -0.14 -10.53 -5.76
C SER A 327 0.59 -11.67 -5.04
N ASP A 328 1.80 -12.03 -5.48
CA ASP A 328 2.61 -13.07 -4.81
C ASP A 328 2.88 -12.73 -3.34
N LEU A 329 3.29 -11.50 -3.09
CA LEU A 329 3.57 -11.00 -1.75
C LEU A 329 2.29 -10.93 -0.91
N TYR A 330 1.22 -10.36 -1.48
CA TYR A 330 -0.07 -10.24 -0.81
C TYR A 330 -0.67 -11.60 -0.47
N ALA A 331 -0.69 -12.54 -1.42
CA ALA A 331 -1.19 -13.89 -1.20
C ALA A 331 -0.42 -14.63 -0.09
N THR A 332 0.88 -14.38 0.03
CA THR A 332 1.69 -14.90 1.14
C THR A 332 1.21 -14.34 2.49
N ASN A 333 0.89 -13.03 2.56
CA ASN A 333 0.33 -12.42 3.76
C ASN A 333 -1.06 -13.00 4.10
N VAL A 334 -1.93 -13.14 3.08
CA VAL A 334 -3.26 -13.75 3.25
C VAL A 334 -3.14 -15.16 3.79
N ARG A 335 -2.29 -16.02 3.19
CA ARG A 335 -2.08 -17.40 3.67
C ARG A 335 -1.64 -17.44 5.12
N ALA A 336 -0.70 -16.57 5.52
CA ALA A 336 -0.22 -16.52 6.88
C ALA A 336 -1.35 -16.20 7.87
N PHE A 337 -2.22 -15.24 7.53
CA PHE A 337 -3.36 -14.88 8.37
C PHE A 337 -4.48 -15.92 8.35
N VAL A 338 -4.78 -16.53 7.19
CA VAL A 338 -5.74 -17.63 7.07
C VAL A 338 -5.35 -18.80 7.98
N ARG A 339 -4.07 -19.21 7.98
CA ARG A 339 -3.58 -20.26 8.87
C ARG A 339 -3.69 -19.94 10.36
N LEU A 340 -3.64 -18.65 10.72
CA LEU A 340 -3.81 -18.20 12.11
C LEU A 340 -5.27 -18.31 12.55
N ILE A 341 -6.22 -17.88 11.70
CA ILE A 341 -7.64 -17.84 12.07
C ILE A 341 -8.40 -19.13 11.76
N ALA A 342 -7.81 -20.01 10.95
CA ALA A 342 -8.41 -21.29 10.54
C ALA A 342 -7.40 -22.45 10.58
N PRO A 343 -6.83 -22.77 11.75
CA PRO A 343 -5.89 -23.86 11.89
C PRO A 343 -6.55 -25.19 11.53
N GLY A 344 -5.84 -26.02 10.72
CA GLY A 344 -6.37 -27.30 10.24
C GLY A 344 -7.61 -27.18 9.35
N ALA A 345 -7.75 -26.08 8.64
CA ALA A 345 -8.89 -25.73 7.78
C ALA A 345 -10.24 -25.65 8.52
N GLU A 346 -10.24 -25.38 9.81
CA GLU A 346 -11.42 -25.09 10.61
C GLU A 346 -11.41 -23.63 11.05
N LEU A 347 -12.47 -22.85 10.77
CA LEU A 347 -12.56 -21.44 11.17
C LEU A 347 -12.72 -21.35 12.68
N ALA A 348 -11.63 -21.08 13.39
CA ALA A 348 -11.55 -21.02 14.84
C ALA A 348 -10.64 -19.88 15.32
N PRO A 349 -10.97 -18.61 15.02
CA PRO A 349 -10.16 -17.49 15.45
C PRO A 349 -10.07 -17.44 16.97
N ASP A 350 -8.85 -17.34 17.49
CA ASP A 350 -8.65 -17.00 18.90
C ASP A 350 -8.84 -15.50 19.07
N TRP A 351 -9.96 -15.09 19.63
CA TRP A 351 -10.35 -13.69 19.76
C TRP A 351 -9.50 -12.91 20.78
N ASP A 352 -8.77 -13.60 21.65
CA ASP A 352 -7.86 -13.02 22.63
C ASP A 352 -6.42 -12.89 22.06
N ASP A 353 -6.15 -13.47 20.90
CA ASP A 353 -4.89 -13.29 20.19
C ASP A 353 -4.73 -11.83 19.73
N GLU A 354 -3.59 -11.20 20.06
CA GLU A 354 -3.33 -9.78 19.74
C GLU A 354 -3.39 -9.46 18.23
N ILE A 355 -3.04 -10.42 17.35
CA ILE A 355 -3.08 -10.23 15.89
C ILE A 355 -4.53 -10.30 15.40
N VAL A 356 -5.27 -11.30 15.86
CA VAL A 356 -6.69 -11.47 15.50
C VAL A 356 -7.51 -10.29 16.00
N ALA A 357 -7.37 -9.93 17.29
CA ALA A 357 -8.05 -8.79 17.87
C ALA A 357 -7.65 -7.46 17.23
N GLY A 358 -6.36 -7.30 16.89
CA GLY A 358 -5.84 -6.09 16.24
C GLY A 358 -6.41 -5.89 14.84
N ALA A 359 -6.45 -6.95 14.02
CA ALA A 359 -6.95 -6.89 12.64
C ALA A 359 -8.46 -6.84 12.51
N LEU A 360 -9.21 -7.15 13.60
CA LEU A 360 -10.67 -7.23 13.59
C LEU A 360 -11.29 -5.82 13.50
N ILE A 361 -12.11 -5.60 12.48
CA ILE A 361 -12.80 -4.33 12.24
C ILE A 361 -14.25 -4.39 12.69
N ALA A 362 -14.97 -5.45 12.29
CA ALA A 362 -16.37 -5.62 12.59
C ALA A 362 -16.73 -7.08 12.83
N ARG A 363 -17.73 -7.33 13.67
CA ARG A 363 -18.27 -8.65 13.97
C ARG A 363 -19.69 -8.53 14.48
N GLY A 364 -20.57 -9.47 14.06
CA GLY A 364 -21.94 -9.55 14.57
C GLY A 364 -22.78 -8.31 14.28
N GLY A 365 -22.56 -7.63 13.17
CA GLY A 365 -23.30 -6.46 12.76
C GLY A 365 -22.78 -5.13 13.32
N ALA A 366 -21.69 -5.13 14.09
CA ALA A 366 -21.14 -3.93 14.70
C ALA A 366 -19.65 -3.73 14.39
N VAL A 367 -19.24 -2.47 14.22
CA VAL A 367 -17.83 -2.07 14.19
C VAL A 367 -17.25 -2.19 15.61
N VAL A 368 -16.22 -3.00 15.77
CA VAL A 368 -15.56 -3.27 17.07
C VAL A 368 -14.19 -2.59 17.18
N ALA A 369 -13.56 -2.23 16.06
CA ALA A 369 -12.29 -1.52 16.06
C ALA A 369 -12.47 -0.10 16.62
N ARG A 370 -11.90 0.16 17.80
CA ARG A 370 -12.10 1.42 18.56
C ARG A 370 -11.84 2.67 17.72
N ARG A 371 -10.72 2.73 16.99
CA ARG A 371 -10.36 3.89 16.15
C ARG A 371 -11.39 4.17 15.05
N VAL A 372 -12.00 3.13 14.49
CA VAL A 372 -13.03 3.26 13.45
C VAL A 372 -14.34 3.71 14.08
N ALA A 373 -14.72 3.14 15.24
CA ALA A 373 -15.91 3.52 15.96
C ALA A 373 -15.87 4.99 16.45
N GLU A 374 -14.72 5.45 16.96
CA GLU A 374 -14.49 6.84 17.35
C GLU A 374 -14.65 7.79 16.15
N ARG A 375 -14.12 7.41 14.98
CA ARG A 375 -14.25 8.22 13.76
C ARG A 375 -15.68 8.26 13.24
N LEU A 376 -16.42 7.16 13.29
CA LEU A 376 -17.84 7.12 12.97
C LEU A 376 -18.66 8.06 13.88
N ALA A 377 -18.40 8.04 15.19
CA ALA A 377 -19.07 8.93 16.15
C ALA A 377 -18.76 10.41 15.85
N GLY A 378 -17.53 10.74 15.44
CA GLY A 378 -17.13 12.10 15.09
C GLY A 378 -17.75 12.63 13.80
N THR A 379 -18.05 11.76 12.82
CA THR A 379 -18.73 12.15 11.56
C THR A 379 -20.24 12.34 11.73
N GLY A 380 -20.85 11.76 12.77
CA GLY A 380 -22.29 11.91 13.07
C GLY A 380 -22.67 13.23 13.79
N GLY A 381 -21.71 14.07 14.14
CA GLY A 381 -21.92 15.34 14.87
C GLY A 381 -21.99 16.61 14.01
N THR A 382 -21.92 16.49 12.68
CA THR A 382 -21.99 17.63 11.73
C THR A 382 -23.17 17.42 10.77
N THR A 383 -24.39 17.61 11.29
CA THR A 383 -25.61 17.85 10.50
C THR A 383 -26.26 19.13 10.95
#